data_1a1b83496bee97a539f40311c8c328b3
#
_entry.id   1a1b83496bee97a539f40311c8c328b3
#
_cell.length_a   1.000
_cell.length_b   1.000
_cell.length_c   1.000
_cell.angle_alpha   90.00
_cell.angle_beta   90.00
_cell.angle_gamma   90.00
#
_symmetry.space_group_name_H-M   'P 1'
#
loop_
_entity.id
_entity.type
_entity.pdbx_description
1 polymer ?
#
loop_
_entity_poly.entity_id
_entity_poly.type
_entity_poly.pdbx_seq_one_letter_code
_entity_poly.pdbx_strand_id
1 'polypeptide(L)'
;MVRESAEVAVIGSGSWATALVKMFSSNVGRIAWYIRRKDIIDHIRTFKHNPKYLSTVNLDTQKLILTSNINTAVELADILVFVIPSAFLKKTLSGLRTDISSKLVCSAIKGIVPEDNYIVSDFFNKKLNVPYENMVVLTGPSHSEEIAMERLTYLTLASQDRSKAEILSHLLKNHYLRTVISDDIRGTEYAAVIKNIYAIAAGIADALGFGDNFQAVLLSNAATE
;
A
#
# COMPACT_ATOMS: atom_id res chain seq x y z
N MET A 1 32.29 7.35 0.40
CA MET A 1 31.12 7.04 1.24
C MET A 1 30.24 6.09 0.44
N VAL A 2 30.07 4.85 0.91
CA VAL A 2 29.10 3.92 0.30
C VAL A 2 27.73 4.54 0.51
N ARG A 3 27.00 4.89 -0.55
CA ARG A 3 25.61 5.39 -0.44
C ARG A 3 24.81 4.29 0.25
N GLU A 4 24.23 4.58 1.40
CA GLU A 4 23.25 3.68 2.00
C GLU A 4 22.12 3.51 0.98
N SER A 5 21.92 2.29 0.49
CA SER A 5 20.79 1.96 -0.40
C SER A 5 19.78 1.11 0.36
N ALA A 6 18.56 1.14 -0.08
CA ALA A 6 17.48 0.29 0.38
C ALA A 6 16.88 -0.46 -0.82
N GLU A 7 16.32 -1.63 -0.60
CA GLU A 7 15.69 -2.40 -1.67
C GLU A 7 14.29 -1.85 -1.95
N VAL A 8 13.60 -1.40 -0.90
CA VAL A 8 12.23 -0.89 -0.97
C VAL A 8 12.12 0.42 -0.20
N ALA A 9 11.39 1.39 -0.73
CA ALA A 9 10.94 2.56 0.00
C ALA A 9 9.44 2.48 0.28
N VAL A 10 9.02 2.58 1.53
CA VAL A 10 7.61 2.64 1.94
C VAL A 10 7.25 4.08 2.25
N ILE A 11 6.24 4.62 1.54
CA ILE A 11 5.79 6.00 1.63
C ILE A 11 4.44 6.03 2.37
N GLY A 12 4.47 6.40 3.65
CA GLY A 12 3.30 6.42 4.53
C GLY A 12 3.58 5.81 5.89
N SER A 13 2.75 6.10 6.90
CA SER A 13 2.97 5.67 8.29
C SER A 13 1.70 5.20 9.01
N GLY A 14 0.66 4.84 8.25
CA GLY A 14 -0.57 4.26 8.78
C GLY A 14 -0.43 2.78 9.17
N SER A 15 -1.54 2.17 9.60
CA SER A 15 -1.57 0.74 9.96
C SER A 15 -1.11 -0.15 8.80
N TRP A 16 -1.61 0.11 7.59
CA TRP A 16 -1.24 -0.66 6.40
C TRP A 16 0.23 -0.50 6.02
N ALA A 17 0.79 0.72 6.14
CA ALA A 17 2.22 0.94 5.91
C ALA A 17 3.08 0.19 6.94
N THR A 18 2.67 0.17 8.21
CA THR A 18 3.37 -0.56 9.28
C THR A 18 3.34 -2.08 9.04
N ALA A 19 2.19 -2.61 8.58
CA ALA A 19 2.05 -4.02 8.21
C ALA A 19 2.95 -4.39 7.02
N LEU A 20 2.99 -3.54 5.98
CA LEU A 20 3.87 -3.76 4.82
C LEU A 20 5.35 -3.73 5.21
N VAL A 21 5.77 -2.78 6.05
CA VAL A 21 7.15 -2.75 6.57
C VAL A 21 7.48 -4.03 7.32
N LYS A 22 6.56 -4.54 8.17
CA LYS A 22 6.74 -5.84 8.85
C LYS A 22 6.94 -6.97 7.82
N MET A 23 6.07 -7.05 6.81
CA MET A 23 6.14 -8.11 5.79
C MET A 23 7.44 -8.04 4.98
N PHE A 24 7.81 -6.85 4.48
CA PHE A 24 9.07 -6.67 3.75
C PHE A 24 10.30 -7.00 4.60
N SER A 25 10.31 -6.67 5.89
CA SER A 25 11.46 -6.92 6.79
C SER A 25 11.88 -8.38 6.87
N SER A 26 11.01 -9.33 6.47
CA SER A 26 11.33 -10.74 6.43
C SER A 26 12.25 -11.12 5.26
N ASN A 27 12.20 -10.39 4.15
CA ASN A 27 12.85 -10.77 2.89
C ASN A 27 13.84 -9.74 2.35
N VAL A 28 13.84 -8.50 2.88
CA VAL A 28 14.75 -7.45 2.41
C VAL A 28 15.78 -7.08 3.48
N GLY A 29 16.95 -6.67 3.04
CA GLY A 29 18.03 -6.25 3.93
C GLY A 29 17.79 -4.86 4.51
N ARG A 30 17.27 -3.93 3.71
CA ARG A 30 17.02 -2.55 4.12
C ARG A 30 15.76 -1.97 3.50
N ILE A 31 15.02 -1.18 4.29
CA ILE A 31 13.79 -0.47 3.92
C ILE A 31 13.96 1.01 4.23
N ALA A 32 13.80 1.88 3.23
CA ALA A 32 13.64 3.30 3.44
C ALA A 32 12.18 3.60 3.80
N TRP A 33 11.92 4.13 4.97
CA TRP A 33 10.54 4.38 5.41
C TRP A 33 10.29 5.87 5.61
N TYR A 34 9.48 6.46 4.71
CA TYR A 34 9.05 7.84 4.82
C TYR A 34 7.89 7.97 5.81
N ILE A 35 8.14 8.72 6.86
CA ILE A 35 7.17 9.06 7.90
C ILE A 35 7.16 10.57 8.07
N ARG A 36 6.07 11.23 7.70
CA ARG A 36 5.96 12.70 7.73
C ARG A 36 6.24 13.30 9.12
N ARG A 37 5.84 12.60 10.19
CA ARG A 37 5.94 13.06 11.58
C ARG A 37 7.24 12.58 12.22
N LYS A 38 8.09 13.52 12.62
CA LYS A 38 9.37 13.23 13.28
C LYS A 38 9.20 12.54 14.63
N ASP A 39 8.18 12.93 15.40
CA ASP A 39 7.89 12.30 16.70
C ASP A 39 7.58 10.80 16.59
N ILE A 40 6.95 10.36 15.49
CA ILE A 40 6.74 8.93 15.21
C ILE A 40 8.07 8.24 14.88
N ILE A 41 8.94 8.91 14.11
CA ILE A 41 10.29 8.39 13.81
C ILE A 41 11.09 8.17 15.10
N ASP A 42 11.12 9.17 15.96
CA ASP A 42 11.88 9.11 17.21
C ASP A 42 11.32 8.05 18.15
N HIS A 43 10.00 7.89 18.21
CA HIS A 43 9.37 6.82 18.96
C HIS A 43 9.76 5.44 18.42
N ILE A 44 9.69 5.22 17.09
CA ILE A 44 10.07 3.93 16.48
C ILE A 44 11.53 3.59 16.75
N ARG A 45 12.44 4.58 16.66
CA ARG A 45 13.85 4.38 16.99
C ARG A 45 14.07 3.90 18.41
N THR A 46 13.32 4.48 19.36
CA THR A 46 13.47 4.18 20.80
C THR A 46 12.76 2.90 21.20
N PHE A 47 11.50 2.75 20.77
CA PHE A 47 10.61 1.70 21.28
C PHE A 47 10.36 0.56 20.29
N LYS A 48 10.88 0.65 19.07
CA LYS A 48 10.80 -0.39 18.02
C LYS A 48 9.38 -0.77 17.59
N HIS A 49 8.41 0.12 17.77
CA HIS A 49 7.03 -0.04 17.28
C HIS A 49 6.42 1.31 16.89
N ASN A 50 5.37 1.28 16.05
CA ASN A 50 4.63 2.47 15.71
C ASN A 50 3.69 2.86 16.87
N PRO A 51 3.75 4.10 17.41
CA PRO A 51 2.98 4.49 18.59
C PRO A 51 1.46 4.55 18.35
N LYS A 52 1.05 4.70 17.09
CA LYS A 52 -0.36 4.94 16.74
C LYS A 52 -1.03 3.74 16.06
N TYR A 53 -0.24 2.88 15.43
CA TYR A 53 -0.74 1.82 14.57
C TYR A 53 0.04 0.54 14.81
N LEU A 54 -0.68 -0.55 15.08
CA LEU A 54 -0.08 -1.86 15.31
C LEU A 54 1.02 -1.81 16.37
N SER A 55 0.75 -1.19 17.51
CA SER A 55 1.73 -0.98 18.60
C SER A 55 2.32 -2.27 19.18
N THR A 56 1.68 -3.40 18.93
CA THR A 56 2.17 -4.75 19.31
C THR A 56 3.19 -5.32 18.34
N VAL A 57 3.35 -4.72 17.15
CA VAL A 57 4.31 -5.18 16.14
C VAL A 57 5.70 -4.67 16.48
N ASN A 58 6.61 -5.60 16.81
CA ASN A 58 8.01 -5.26 16.97
C ASN A 58 8.68 -5.12 15.59
N LEU A 59 9.32 -3.98 15.36
CA LEU A 59 9.98 -3.63 14.09
C LEU A 59 11.49 -3.81 14.24
N ASP A 60 12.12 -4.49 13.29
CA ASP A 60 13.57 -4.58 13.21
C ASP A 60 14.15 -3.24 12.71
N THR A 61 14.40 -2.34 13.65
CA THR A 61 14.89 -0.99 13.35
C THR A 61 16.28 -0.95 12.72
N GLN A 62 17.06 -2.04 12.78
CA GLN A 62 18.36 -2.13 12.12
C GLN A 62 18.21 -2.18 10.59
N LYS A 63 17.08 -2.68 10.11
CA LYS A 63 16.75 -2.69 8.68
C LYS A 63 16.09 -1.42 8.19
N LEU A 64 15.72 -0.48 9.07
CA LEU A 64 14.92 0.69 8.72
C LEU A 64 15.76 1.97 8.60
N ILE A 65 15.72 2.60 7.43
CA ILE A 65 16.20 3.96 7.22
C ILE A 65 14.99 4.89 7.35
N LEU A 66 14.78 5.42 8.56
CA LEU A 66 13.63 6.27 8.87
C LEU A 66 13.90 7.72 8.47
N THR A 67 13.04 8.31 7.67
CA THR A 67 13.18 9.69 7.20
C THR A 67 11.84 10.43 7.11
N SER A 68 11.87 11.75 7.38
CA SER A 68 10.75 12.64 7.14
C SER A 68 10.88 13.44 5.83
N ASN A 69 11.90 13.14 5.02
CA ASN A 69 12.08 13.72 3.69
C ASN A 69 11.75 12.69 2.62
N ILE A 70 10.72 12.96 1.81
CA ILE A 70 10.26 12.04 0.78
C ILE A 70 11.32 11.81 -0.31
N ASN A 71 12.09 12.84 -0.68
CA ASN A 71 13.13 12.70 -1.69
C ASN A 71 14.23 11.75 -1.22
N THR A 72 14.64 11.86 0.04
CA THR A 72 15.62 10.92 0.62
C THR A 72 15.11 9.47 0.55
N ALA A 73 13.83 9.22 0.90
CA ALA A 73 13.29 7.87 0.82
C ALA A 73 13.27 7.33 -0.62
N VAL A 74 12.83 8.17 -1.56
CA VAL A 74 12.71 7.80 -2.98
C VAL A 74 14.08 7.60 -3.65
N GLU A 75 15.08 8.38 -3.29
CA GLU A 75 16.44 8.26 -3.85
C GLU A 75 17.17 6.99 -3.40
N LEU A 76 16.81 6.46 -2.24
CA LEU A 76 17.48 5.29 -1.66
C LEU A 76 17.04 3.96 -2.26
N ALA A 77 15.91 3.90 -2.96
CA ALA A 77 15.34 2.63 -3.42
C ALA A 77 14.82 2.72 -4.86
N ASP A 78 14.83 1.60 -5.57
CA ASP A 78 14.27 1.47 -6.92
C ASP A 78 12.82 0.97 -6.91
N ILE A 79 12.36 0.42 -5.79
CA ILE A 79 10.98 -0.02 -5.58
C ILE A 79 10.32 0.93 -4.57
N LEU A 80 9.27 1.61 -5.01
CA LEU A 80 8.54 2.60 -4.22
C LEU A 80 7.14 2.08 -3.91
N VAL A 81 6.79 1.96 -2.63
CA VAL A 81 5.48 1.48 -2.18
C VAL A 81 4.71 2.61 -1.53
N PHE A 82 3.70 3.14 -2.22
CA PHE A 82 2.87 4.23 -1.74
C PHE A 82 1.69 3.70 -0.92
N VAL A 83 1.63 4.10 0.34
CA VAL A 83 0.66 3.59 1.33
C VAL A 83 0.07 4.75 2.14
N ILE A 84 -0.61 5.62 1.45
CA ILE A 84 -1.26 6.82 2.01
C ILE A 84 -2.71 6.91 1.53
N PRO A 85 -3.63 7.53 2.25
CA PRO A 85 -4.97 7.73 1.71
C PRO A 85 -4.94 8.60 0.44
N SER A 86 -5.73 8.25 -0.57
CA SER A 86 -5.78 8.96 -1.86
C SER A 86 -5.97 10.48 -1.73
N ALA A 87 -6.77 10.91 -0.75
CA ALA A 87 -7.00 12.33 -0.44
C ALA A 87 -5.71 13.09 -0.04
N PHE A 88 -4.67 12.41 0.41
CA PHE A 88 -3.41 13.04 0.81
C PHE A 88 -2.28 12.83 -0.19
N LEU A 89 -2.52 12.10 -1.29
CA LEU A 89 -1.49 11.75 -2.26
C LEU A 89 -0.84 13.00 -2.86
N LYS A 90 -1.62 13.92 -3.40
CA LYS A 90 -1.12 15.18 -4.00
C LYS A 90 -0.30 16.00 -3.01
N LYS A 91 -0.81 16.15 -1.78
CA LYS A 91 -0.11 16.88 -0.72
C LYS A 91 1.20 16.21 -0.34
N THR A 92 1.24 14.89 -0.31
CA THR A 92 2.48 14.16 0.02
C THR A 92 3.51 14.30 -1.10
N LEU A 93 3.06 14.27 -2.35
CA LEU A 93 3.92 14.38 -3.53
C LEU A 93 4.34 15.82 -3.86
N SER A 94 3.70 16.84 -3.28
CA SER A 94 4.04 18.25 -3.56
C SER A 94 5.50 18.62 -3.22
N GLY A 95 6.14 17.88 -2.32
CA GLY A 95 7.55 18.03 -2.00
C GLY A 95 8.50 17.11 -2.78
N LEU A 96 7.97 16.24 -3.64
CA LEU A 96 8.77 15.32 -4.45
C LEU A 96 9.43 16.09 -5.60
N ARG A 97 10.75 15.99 -5.68
CA ARG A 97 11.58 16.59 -6.75
C ARG A 97 12.32 15.53 -7.56
N THR A 98 12.49 14.36 -6.98
CA THR A 98 13.18 13.24 -7.61
C THR A 98 12.26 12.62 -8.66
N ASP A 99 12.77 12.41 -9.86
CA ASP A 99 12.06 11.67 -10.89
C ASP A 99 11.89 10.20 -10.49
N ILE A 100 10.67 9.70 -10.65
CA ILE A 100 10.31 8.30 -10.32
C ILE A 100 9.85 7.50 -11.54
N SER A 101 9.91 8.07 -12.73
CA SER A 101 9.39 7.46 -13.96
C SER A 101 10.05 6.13 -14.31
N SER A 102 11.33 5.97 -13.96
CA SER A 102 12.09 4.74 -14.19
C SER A 102 12.01 3.71 -13.06
N LYS A 103 11.37 4.07 -11.93
CA LYS A 103 11.30 3.20 -10.75
C LYS A 103 10.07 2.28 -10.81
N LEU A 104 10.14 1.16 -10.11
CA LEU A 104 8.97 0.31 -9.89
C LEU A 104 8.08 0.97 -8.82
N VAL A 105 6.90 1.40 -9.23
CA VAL A 105 5.92 2.08 -8.36
C VAL A 105 4.82 1.10 -7.97
N CYS A 106 4.74 0.74 -6.70
CA CYS A 106 3.66 -0.04 -6.13
C CYS A 106 2.66 0.88 -5.43
N SER A 107 1.41 0.84 -5.87
CA SER A 107 0.30 1.51 -5.18
C SER A 107 -0.43 0.53 -4.28
N ALA A 108 -0.42 0.79 -2.97
CA ALA A 108 -1.29 0.15 -1.99
C ALA A 108 -2.39 1.11 -1.51
N ILE A 109 -2.71 2.10 -2.35
CA ILE A 109 -3.70 3.16 -2.10
C ILE A 109 -5.05 2.70 -2.62
N LYS A 110 -6.09 2.88 -1.81
CA LYS A 110 -7.48 2.61 -2.21
C LYS A 110 -8.20 3.92 -2.45
N GLY A 111 -8.99 3.98 -3.52
CA GLY A 111 -9.82 5.15 -3.83
C GLY A 111 -9.34 5.93 -5.05
N ILE A 112 -10.09 6.99 -5.35
CA ILE A 112 -9.85 7.93 -6.43
C ILE A 112 -9.08 9.13 -5.88
N VAL A 113 -8.18 9.70 -6.67
CA VAL A 113 -7.46 10.93 -6.30
C VAL A 113 -8.43 12.11 -6.47
N PRO A 114 -8.75 12.83 -5.40
CA PRO A 114 -9.69 13.96 -5.46
C PRO A 114 -9.21 15.04 -6.42
N GLU A 115 -10.15 15.84 -6.94
CA GLU A 115 -9.96 16.94 -7.90
C GLU A 115 -9.59 16.47 -9.33
N ASP A 116 -8.63 15.53 -9.46
CA ASP A 116 -8.28 14.97 -10.77
C ASP A 116 -9.27 13.86 -11.20
N ASN A 117 -9.98 13.23 -10.27
CA ASN A 117 -10.88 12.10 -10.50
C ASN A 117 -10.22 10.92 -11.20
N TYR A 118 -8.91 10.75 -10.98
CA TYR A 118 -8.14 9.63 -11.51
C TYR A 118 -8.06 8.49 -10.49
N ILE A 119 -8.10 7.25 -10.98
CA ILE A 119 -7.54 6.12 -10.22
C ILE A 119 -6.04 6.36 -10.01
N VAL A 120 -5.45 5.70 -9.03
CA VAL A 120 -4.09 6.05 -8.60
C VAL A 120 -3.04 5.75 -9.67
N SER A 121 -3.20 4.67 -10.44
CA SER A 121 -2.31 4.36 -11.57
C SER A 121 -2.37 5.43 -12.67
N ASP A 122 -3.57 5.88 -13.04
CA ASP A 122 -3.73 6.98 -14.01
C ASP A 122 -3.09 8.28 -13.51
N PHE A 123 -3.18 8.54 -12.20
CA PHE A 123 -2.54 9.72 -11.59
C PHE A 123 -1.01 9.63 -11.69
N PHE A 124 -0.39 8.51 -11.34
CA PHE A 124 1.05 8.33 -11.47
C PHE A 124 1.51 8.43 -12.93
N ASN A 125 0.75 7.84 -13.85
CA ASN A 125 1.08 7.93 -15.28
C ASN A 125 0.99 9.37 -15.80
N LYS A 126 -0.14 10.05 -15.60
CA LYS A 126 -0.42 11.37 -16.21
C LYS A 126 0.31 12.54 -15.52
N LYS A 127 0.62 12.42 -14.22
CA LYS A 127 1.21 13.52 -13.43
C LYS A 127 2.70 13.33 -13.13
N LEU A 128 3.18 12.10 -13.13
CA LEU A 128 4.56 11.76 -12.76
C LEU A 128 5.27 10.94 -13.84
N ASN A 129 4.64 10.77 -15.00
CA ASN A 129 5.18 10.07 -16.18
C ASN A 129 5.66 8.63 -15.88
N VAL A 130 5.07 7.97 -14.86
CA VAL A 130 5.38 6.57 -14.57
C VAL A 130 4.68 5.70 -15.62
N PRO A 131 5.41 4.90 -16.40
CA PRO A 131 4.80 3.96 -17.35
C PRO A 131 3.95 2.90 -16.63
N TYR A 132 2.85 2.44 -17.24
CA TYR A 132 2.00 1.41 -16.62
C TYR A 132 2.74 0.09 -16.39
N GLU A 133 3.68 -0.26 -17.26
CA GLU A 133 4.56 -1.42 -17.12
C GLU A 133 5.50 -1.33 -15.90
N ASN A 134 5.73 -0.12 -15.36
CA ASN A 134 6.49 0.09 -14.13
C ASN A 134 5.60 0.20 -12.89
N MET A 135 4.31 -0.12 -13.02
CA MET A 135 3.38 -0.05 -11.91
C MET A 135 2.91 -1.43 -11.45
N VAL A 136 2.72 -1.54 -10.15
CA VAL A 136 2.00 -2.65 -9.52
C VAL A 136 0.95 -2.08 -8.58
N VAL A 137 -0.26 -2.58 -8.67
CA VAL A 137 -1.34 -2.28 -7.72
C VAL A 137 -1.46 -3.43 -6.73
N LEU A 138 -1.34 -3.12 -5.46
CA LEU A 138 -1.44 -4.07 -4.36
C LEU A 138 -2.76 -3.88 -3.63
N THR A 139 -3.62 -4.89 -3.71
CA THR A 139 -4.93 -4.90 -3.04
C THR A 139 -5.21 -6.24 -2.38
N GLY A 140 -6.39 -6.40 -1.83
CA GLY A 140 -6.89 -7.66 -1.29
C GLY A 140 -7.70 -7.49 -0.01
N PRO A 141 -8.38 -8.56 0.43
CA PRO A 141 -9.04 -8.61 1.72
C PRO A 141 -7.98 -8.78 2.82
N SER A 142 -7.46 -7.65 3.32
CA SER A 142 -6.34 -7.65 4.25
C SER A 142 -6.51 -6.58 5.31
N HIS A 143 -6.74 -6.99 6.54
CA HIS A 143 -6.72 -6.13 7.71
C HIS A 143 -5.32 -6.09 8.31
N SER A 144 -4.83 -4.89 8.58
CA SER A 144 -3.47 -4.68 9.10
C SER A 144 -3.26 -5.41 10.43
N GLU A 145 -4.29 -5.48 11.24
CA GLU A 145 -4.31 -6.14 12.55
C GLU A 145 -4.17 -7.66 12.41
N GLU A 146 -4.83 -8.26 11.43
CA GLU A 146 -4.70 -9.70 11.15
C GLU A 146 -3.32 -10.05 10.61
N ILE A 147 -2.74 -9.20 9.77
CA ILE A 147 -1.35 -9.35 9.31
C ILE A 147 -0.37 -9.20 10.48
N ALA A 148 -0.64 -8.28 11.40
CA ALA A 148 0.17 -8.15 12.62
C ALA A 148 0.19 -9.43 13.44
N MET A 149 -0.94 -10.16 13.49
CA MET A 149 -1.11 -11.47 14.15
C MET A 149 -0.70 -12.66 13.25
N GLU A 150 -0.15 -12.41 12.08
CA GLU A 150 0.29 -13.46 11.12
C GLU A 150 -0.84 -14.40 10.68
N ARG A 151 -2.07 -13.87 10.56
CA ARG A 151 -3.21 -14.61 10.02
C ARG A 151 -3.08 -14.77 8.52
N LEU A 152 -3.54 -15.93 8.01
CA LEU A 152 -3.51 -16.21 6.57
C LEU A 152 -4.21 -15.10 5.78
N THR A 153 -3.45 -14.44 4.92
CA THR A 153 -3.87 -13.28 4.16
C THR A 153 -3.63 -13.51 2.67
N TYR A 154 -4.55 -13.02 1.85
CA TYR A 154 -4.45 -13.04 0.39
C TYR A 154 -4.30 -11.62 -0.13
N LEU A 155 -3.29 -11.41 -0.99
CA LEU A 155 -3.07 -10.15 -1.69
C LEU A 155 -3.07 -10.36 -3.19
N THR A 156 -3.65 -9.42 -3.92
CA THR A 156 -3.58 -9.34 -5.38
C THR A 156 -2.53 -8.29 -5.76
N LEU A 157 -1.64 -8.67 -6.67
CA LEU A 157 -0.65 -7.82 -7.30
C LEU A 157 -1.00 -7.70 -8.77
N ALA A 158 -1.53 -6.55 -9.19
CA ALA A 158 -1.90 -6.31 -10.58
C ALA A 158 -0.84 -5.47 -11.28
N SER A 159 -0.34 -5.93 -12.43
CA SER A 159 0.67 -5.25 -13.25
C SER A 159 0.56 -5.67 -14.71
N GLN A 160 0.75 -4.73 -15.63
CA GLN A 160 0.88 -5.04 -17.06
C GLN A 160 2.15 -5.84 -17.36
N ASP A 161 3.22 -5.59 -16.60
CA ASP A 161 4.43 -6.43 -16.62
C ASP A 161 4.39 -7.44 -15.47
N ARG A 162 4.06 -8.68 -15.78
CA ARG A 162 3.98 -9.77 -14.82
C ARG A 162 5.25 -9.92 -13.97
N SER A 163 6.43 -9.69 -14.56
CA SER A 163 7.70 -9.83 -13.85
C SER A 163 7.83 -8.85 -12.67
N LYS A 164 7.25 -7.65 -12.80
CA LYS A 164 7.20 -6.64 -11.73
C LYS A 164 6.34 -7.08 -10.55
N ALA A 165 5.18 -7.70 -10.83
CA ALA A 165 4.33 -8.27 -9.80
C ALA A 165 5.01 -9.46 -9.10
N GLU A 166 5.74 -10.31 -9.85
CA GLU A 166 6.50 -11.43 -9.30
C GLU A 166 7.64 -10.97 -8.38
N ILE A 167 8.34 -9.90 -8.72
CA ILE A 167 9.35 -9.28 -7.84
C ILE A 167 8.73 -8.90 -6.50
N LEU A 168 7.62 -8.15 -6.51
CA LEU A 168 6.94 -7.74 -5.27
C LEU A 168 6.36 -8.92 -4.50
N SER A 169 5.81 -9.92 -5.20
CA SER A 169 5.35 -11.17 -4.59
C SER A 169 6.47 -11.86 -3.80
N HIS A 170 7.67 -11.90 -4.37
CA HIS A 170 8.85 -12.50 -3.73
C HIS A 170 9.29 -11.71 -2.50
N LEU A 171 9.32 -10.38 -2.58
CA LEU A 171 9.71 -9.52 -1.47
C LEU A 171 8.68 -9.52 -0.32
N LEU A 172 7.41 -9.80 -0.62
CA LEU A 172 6.34 -9.93 0.38
C LEU A 172 6.17 -11.34 0.94
N LYS A 173 6.85 -12.34 0.38
CA LYS A 173 6.63 -13.76 0.72
C LYS A 173 6.79 -14.03 2.22
N ASN A 174 5.74 -14.59 2.82
CA ASN A 174 5.70 -15.01 4.21
C ASN A 174 4.88 -16.29 4.35
N HIS A 175 5.02 -17.00 5.48
CA HIS A 175 4.27 -18.24 5.71
C HIS A 175 2.76 -18.01 5.82
N TYR A 176 2.33 -16.81 6.23
CA TYR A 176 0.93 -16.40 6.36
C TYR A 176 0.40 -15.59 5.17
N LEU A 177 1.18 -15.41 4.09
CA LEU A 177 0.76 -14.62 2.94
C LEU A 177 0.68 -15.48 1.67
N ARG A 178 -0.38 -15.28 0.90
CA ARG A 178 -0.55 -15.79 -0.46
C ARG A 178 -0.79 -14.62 -1.39
N THR A 179 -0.09 -14.61 -2.52
CA THR A 179 -0.24 -13.59 -3.56
C THR A 179 -0.87 -14.17 -4.81
N VAL A 180 -1.76 -13.42 -5.43
CA VAL A 180 -2.34 -13.69 -6.74
C VAL A 180 -1.88 -12.59 -7.67
N ILE A 181 -1.45 -12.94 -8.88
CA ILE A 181 -1.00 -11.97 -9.89
C ILE A 181 -2.10 -11.80 -10.92
N SER A 182 -2.42 -10.55 -11.24
CA SER A 182 -3.36 -10.13 -12.28
C SER A 182 -2.65 -9.22 -13.29
N ASP A 183 -3.12 -9.17 -14.52
CA ASP A 183 -2.68 -8.20 -15.55
C ASP A 183 -3.61 -6.98 -15.63
N ASP A 184 -4.77 -7.04 -14.96
CA ASP A 184 -5.76 -5.96 -14.95
C ASP A 184 -5.53 -4.98 -13.80
N ILE A 185 -4.69 -3.99 -14.03
CA ILE A 185 -4.45 -2.87 -13.08
C ILE A 185 -5.75 -2.10 -12.84
N ARG A 186 -6.47 -1.72 -13.91
CA ARG A 186 -7.62 -0.84 -13.80
C ARG A 186 -8.80 -1.50 -13.10
N GLY A 187 -9.17 -2.70 -13.52
CA GLY A 187 -10.23 -3.45 -12.86
C GLY A 187 -9.92 -3.69 -11.39
N THR A 188 -8.66 -4.00 -11.06
CA THR A 188 -8.22 -4.20 -9.67
C THR A 188 -8.38 -2.91 -8.82
N GLU A 189 -8.05 -1.72 -9.36
CA GLU A 189 -8.25 -0.45 -8.65
C GLU A 189 -9.73 -0.07 -8.54
N TYR A 190 -10.51 -0.21 -9.62
CA TYR A 190 -11.95 0.06 -9.60
C TYR A 190 -12.67 -0.88 -8.63
N ALA A 191 -12.38 -2.17 -8.62
CA ALA A 191 -12.94 -3.11 -7.66
C ALA A 191 -12.68 -2.69 -6.21
N ALA A 192 -11.47 -2.17 -5.91
CA ALA A 192 -11.15 -1.66 -4.58
C ALA A 192 -11.94 -0.40 -4.19
N VAL A 193 -12.33 0.44 -5.17
CA VAL A 193 -13.21 1.61 -4.97
C VAL A 193 -14.65 1.16 -4.77
N ILE A 194 -15.18 0.36 -5.69
CA ILE A 194 -16.56 -0.10 -5.72
C ILE A 194 -16.90 -0.89 -4.45
N LYS A 195 -15.98 -1.75 -3.99
CA LYS A 195 -16.14 -2.49 -2.73
C LYS A 195 -16.53 -1.58 -1.55
N ASN A 196 -15.97 -0.39 -1.46
CA ASN A 196 -16.26 0.53 -0.37
C ASN A 196 -17.67 1.13 -0.49
N ILE A 197 -18.16 1.34 -1.71
CA ILE A 197 -19.55 1.81 -1.98
C ILE A 197 -20.53 0.73 -1.50
N TYR A 198 -20.30 -0.53 -1.87
CA TYR A 198 -21.15 -1.65 -1.43
C TYR A 198 -21.07 -1.87 0.09
N ALA A 199 -19.90 -1.67 0.70
CA ALA A 199 -19.77 -1.76 2.16
C ALA A 199 -20.63 -0.70 2.89
N ILE A 200 -20.69 0.53 2.36
CA ILE A 200 -21.57 1.58 2.89
C ILE A 200 -23.04 1.20 2.69
N ALA A 201 -23.40 0.73 1.48
CA ALA A 201 -24.77 0.30 1.19
C ALA A 201 -25.22 -0.86 2.09
N ALA A 202 -24.35 -1.84 2.33
CA ALA A 202 -24.62 -2.95 3.25
C ALA A 202 -24.85 -2.45 4.69
N GLY A 203 -24.00 -1.54 5.18
CA GLY A 203 -24.16 -0.95 6.52
C GLY A 203 -25.46 -0.14 6.67
N ILE A 204 -25.87 0.60 5.62
CA ILE A 204 -27.15 1.31 5.62
C ILE A 204 -28.32 0.32 5.65
N ALA A 205 -28.27 -0.72 4.81
CA ALA A 205 -29.30 -1.74 4.75
C ALA A 205 -29.46 -2.49 6.08
N ASP A 206 -28.35 -2.82 6.74
CA ASP A 206 -28.34 -3.44 8.06
C ASP A 206 -29.01 -2.52 9.11
N ALA A 207 -28.61 -1.26 9.16
CA ALA A 207 -29.15 -0.27 10.09
C ALA A 207 -30.64 0.00 9.88
N LEU A 208 -31.16 -0.16 8.66
CA LEU A 208 -32.57 -0.03 8.30
C LEU A 208 -33.38 -1.32 8.53
N GLY A 209 -32.74 -2.40 8.96
CA GLY A 209 -33.41 -3.68 9.25
C GLY A 209 -33.74 -4.51 8.00
N PHE A 210 -33.09 -4.28 6.88
CA PHE A 210 -33.15 -5.19 5.71
C PHE A 210 -32.54 -6.53 6.11
N GLY A 211 -33.30 -7.61 5.97
CA GLY A 211 -32.88 -8.94 6.42
C GLY A 211 -31.77 -9.58 5.54
N ASP A 212 -31.31 -10.76 5.96
CA ASP A 212 -30.20 -11.50 5.33
C ASP A 212 -30.40 -11.77 3.84
N ASN A 213 -31.65 -11.98 3.38
CA ASN A 213 -31.94 -12.17 1.95
C ASN A 213 -31.54 -10.96 1.11
N PHE A 214 -31.81 -9.75 1.59
CA PHE A 214 -31.40 -8.52 0.91
C PHE A 214 -29.88 -8.37 0.93
N GLN A 215 -29.24 -8.64 2.07
CA GLN A 215 -27.78 -8.58 2.21
C GLN A 215 -27.11 -9.57 1.22
N ALA A 216 -27.62 -10.78 1.10
CA ALA A 216 -27.09 -11.77 0.17
C ALA A 216 -27.18 -11.30 -1.29
N VAL A 217 -28.32 -10.68 -1.70
CA VAL A 217 -28.48 -10.11 -3.04
C VAL A 217 -27.51 -8.96 -3.28
N LEU A 218 -27.38 -8.06 -2.30
CA LEU A 218 -26.46 -6.90 -2.39
C LEU A 218 -25.00 -7.37 -2.56
N LEU A 219 -24.56 -8.35 -1.78
CA LEU A 219 -23.21 -8.91 -1.85
C LEU A 219 -22.97 -9.69 -3.16
N SER A 220 -23.99 -10.44 -3.63
CA SER A 220 -23.89 -11.14 -4.91
C SER A 220 -23.74 -10.18 -6.08
N ASN A 221 -24.51 -9.08 -6.09
CA ASN A 221 -24.38 -8.06 -7.12
C ASN A 221 -22.99 -7.38 -7.06
N ALA A 222 -22.51 -7.06 -5.85
CA ALA A 222 -21.20 -6.48 -5.65
C ALA A 222 -20.05 -7.36 -6.18
N ALA A 223 -20.23 -8.67 -6.18
CA ALA A 223 -19.25 -9.63 -6.70
C ALA A 223 -19.31 -9.79 -8.23
N THR A 224 -20.40 -9.34 -8.87
CA THR A 224 -20.59 -9.42 -10.32
C THR A 224 -20.15 -8.17 -11.06
N GLU A 225 -20.20 -7.00 -10.41
CA GLU A 225 -19.72 -5.70 -10.92
C GLU A 225 -18.18 -5.62 -10.98
#